data_897ed96316c55d0d587a66e286a9a70e
#
_entry.id   897ed96316c55d0d587a66e286a9a70e
#
_cell.length_a   1.000
_cell.length_b   1.000
_cell.length_c   1.000
_cell.angle_alpha   90.00
_cell.angle_beta   90.00
_cell.angle_gamma   90.00
#
_symmetry.space_group_name_H-M   'P 1'
#
loop_
_entity.id
_entity.type
_entity.pdbx_description
1 polymer ?
#
loop_
_entity_poly.entity_id
_entity_poly.type
_entity_poly.pdbx_seq_one_letter_code
_entity_poly.pdbx_strand_id
1 'polypeptide(L)'
;DMFSKIKLSFRRINYKLFAALLVLGLAPTIYTTVRVFFLGQLPGEYSFSIAGQLSWVNLLYEIMNEAIILPLFYFIGKVKDDKNEFSNRVRTGMLISLGVYAVLSAVVLIFAEPMLKLMATDASIIEASASYIRIESIANIFSILTQFALVALVTVNKSKYLYALTGARLVLCLVSDTFLVSTLPVSANLGVNGIGYSNIIVNALLLVVSLVLLAKEGIKVFGKAKLNFVWTKEFAKVGGISGVESLVRNVAYMVMIARMVNVVGEQGTYWVANNFIWGWLLLPVLQLGELIKQEVAADRENIRRNSLGYFGITVTISLLWFVTIPGWKPFMTHVLGFTDVDKLFDLVLLLVGFYVLYGVQNVFDSTFYALGKTNYMLFESVVTNTVYYGIAFILYAAHIWTPTLTGIALMFGIGNG
;
A
#
# COMPACT_ATOMS: atom_id res chain seq x y z
N ASP A 1 41.34 2.76 -3.01
CA ASP A 1 41.02 1.82 -1.94
C ASP A 1 39.51 1.67 -1.82
N MET A 2 39.04 0.40 -1.90
CA MET A 2 37.61 0.05 -1.86
C MET A 2 36.94 0.53 -0.57
N PHE A 3 37.63 0.43 0.55
CA PHE A 3 37.10 0.86 1.86
C PHE A 3 36.85 2.36 1.92
N SER A 4 37.73 3.15 1.33
CA SER A 4 37.58 4.60 1.22
C SER A 4 36.35 4.98 0.35
N LYS A 5 36.12 4.27 -0.74
CA LYS A 5 34.95 4.47 -1.60
C LYS A 5 33.64 4.14 -0.90
N ILE A 6 33.60 3.05 -0.15
CA ILE A 6 32.43 2.67 0.65
C ILE A 6 32.13 3.75 1.70
N LYS A 7 33.13 4.15 2.48
CA LYS A 7 32.97 5.20 3.50
C LYS A 7 32.48 6.52 2.91
N LEU A 8 32.98 6.91 1.74
CA LEU A 8 32.60 8.12 1.05
C LEU A 8 31.16 8.03 0.52
N SER A 9 30.77 6.87 0.00
CA SER A 9 29.40 6.63 -0.48
C SER A 9 28.38 6.78 0.65
N PHE A 10 28.65 6.19 1.82
CA PHE A 10 27.79 6.36 3.00
C PHE A 10 27.67 7.81 3.46
N ARG A 11 28.75 8.60 3.40
CA ARG A 11 28.74 10.01 3.84
C ARG A 11 27.94 10.94 2.94
N ARG A 12 27.74 10.58 1.67
CA ARG A 12 27.03 11.39 0.69
C ARG A 12 25.51 11.24 0.72
N ILE A 13 25.00 10.22 1.39
CA ILE A 13 23.58 9.95 1.50
C ILE A 13 22.90 11.03 2.34
N ASN A 14 21.74 11.49 1.89
CA ASN A 14 20.93 12.47 2.61
C ASN A 14 20.15 11.82 3.75
N TYR A 15 20.81 11.59 4.87
CA TYR A 15 20.18 10.97 6.06
C TYR A 15 19.06 11.81 6.66
N LYS A 16 19.07 13.12 6.48
CA LYS A 16 17.98 13.99 6.93
C LYS A 16 16.69 13.68 6.17
N LEU A 17 16.78 13.52 4.85
CA LEU A 17 15.66 13.10 4.02
C LEU A 17 15.23 11.67 4.36
N PHE A 18 16.17 10.75 4.55
CA PHE A 18 15.88 9.37 4.95
C PHE A 18 15.12 9.31 6.28
N ALA A 19 15.56 10.06 7.28
CA ALA A 19 14.86 10.15 8.57
C ALA A 19 13.44 10.71 8.42
N ALA A 20 13.25 11.74 7.61
CA ALA A 20 11.92 12.31 7.32
C ALA A 20 11.00 11.28 6.65
N LEU A 21 11.50 10.52 5.68
CA LEU A 21 10.76 9.45 5.02
C LEU A 21 10.41 8.31 5.97
N LEU A 22 11.32 7.93 6.86
CA LEU A 22 11.06 6.94 7.91
C LEU A 22 9.93 7.38 8.86
N VAL A 23 9.91 8.65 9.27
CA VAL A 23 8.85 9.21 10.11
C VAL A 23 7.51 9.16 9.37
N LEU A 24 7.47 9.55 8.09
CA LEU A 24 6.25 9.48 7.28
C LEU A 24 5.73 8.04 7.12
N GLY A 25 6.63 7.08 6.91
CA GLY A 25 6.26 5.67 6.79
C GLY A 25 5.87 5.04 8.12
N LEU A 26 6.41 5.52 9.23
CA LEU A 26 6.12 4.98 10.56
C LEU A 26 4.68 5.26 11.01
N ALA A 27 4.09 6.39 10.65
CA ALA A 27 2.75 6.75 11.07
C ALA A 27 1.67 5.72 10.66
N PRO A 28 1.57 5.29 9.39
CA PRO A 28 0.66 4.22 8.99
C PRO A 28 0.94 2.89 9.70
N THR A 29 2.20 2.57 9.92
CA THR A 29 2.61 1.35 10.62
C THR A 29 2.11 1.35 12.06
N ILE A 30 2.18 2.48 12.75
CA ILE A 30 1.69 2.61 14.14
C ILE A 30 0.17 2.40 14.20
N TYR A 31 -0.62 3.12 13.43
CA TYR A 31 -2.08 2.97 13.53
C TYR A 31 -2.57 1.61 13.04
N THR A 32 -1.92 1.02 12.02
CA THR A 32 -2.24 -0.33 11.57
C THR A 32 -1.90 -1.37 12.64
N THR A 33 -0.77 -1.24 13.32
CA THR A 33 -0.38 -2.13 14.42
C THR A 33 -1.37 -2.06 15.58
N VAL A 34 -1.82 -0.86 15.96
CA VAL A 34 -2.85 -0.69 17.00
C VAL A 34 -4.18 -1.31 16.58
N ARG A 35 -4.56 -1.19 15.31
CA ARG A 35 -5.75 -1.87 14.76
C ARG A 35 -5.65 -3.39 14.87
N VAL A 36 -4.52 -3.96 14.49
CA VAL A 36 -4.26 -5.41 14.61
C VAL A 36 -4.38 -5.83 16.08
N PHE A 37 -3.81 -5.06 17.00
CA PHE A 37 -3.96 -5.31 18.44
C PHE A 37 -5.42 -5.30 18.87
N PHE A 38 -6.20 -4.31 18.51
CA PHE A 38 -7.63 -4.25 18.83
C PHE A 38 -8.41 -5.42 18.25
N LEU A 39 -8.12 -5.83 17.01
CA LEU A 39 -8.73 -7.01 16.41
C LEU A 39 -8.41 -8.30 17.17
N GLY A 40 -7.19 -8.43 17.66
CA GLY A 40 -6.76 -9.57 18.47
C GLY A 40 -7.47 -9.66 19.83
N GLN A 41 -8.01 -8.56 20.34
CA GLN A 41 -8.80 -8.51 21.58
C GLN A 41 -10.29 -8.80 21.37
N LEU A 42 -10.78 -8.80 20.13
CA LEU A 42 -12.18 -9.06 19.84
C LEU A 42 -12.56 -10.51 20.15
N PRO A 43 -13.80 -10.79 20.59
CA PRO A 43 -14.27 -12.14 20.79
C PRO A 43 -14.42 -12.87 19.44
N GLY A 44 -14.09 -14.16 19.43
CA GLY A 44 -14.17 -15.01 18.25
C GLY A 44 -12.81 -15.21 17.56
N GLU A 45 -12.78 -16.17 16.64
CA GLU A 45 -11.55 -16.65 16.00
C GLU A 45 -11.28 -15.99 14.63
N TYR A 46 -12.24 -15.26 14.08
CA TYR A 46 -12.26 -14.88 12.66
C TYR A 46 -11.97 -13.40 12.37
N SER A 47 -11.67 -12.58 13.38
CA SER A 47 -11.46 -11.14 13.17
C SER A 47 -10.35 -10.83 12.16
N PHE A 48 -9.22 -11.53 12.26
CA PHE A 48 -8.12 -11.37 11.31
C PHE A 48 -8.46 -11.89 9.91
N SER A 49 -9.22 -12.98 9.82
CA SER A 49 -9.66 -13.54 8.54
C SER A 49 -10.64 -12.63 7.83
N ILE A 50 -11.56 -12.01 8.56
CA ILE A 50 -12.51 -11.03 8.03
C ILE A 50 -11.76 -9.79 7.55
N ALA A 51 -10.88 -9.23 8.37
CA ALA A 51 -10.06 -8.08 8.00
C ALA A 51 -9.16 -8.39 6.80
N GLY A 52 -8.61 -9.58 6.74
CA GLY A 52 -7.77 -10.06 5.65
C GLY A 52 -8.48 -10.15 4.30
N GLN A 53 -9.80 -10.36 4.27
CA GLN A 53 -10.55 -10.37 3.01
C GLN A 53 -10.51 -9.01 2.29
N LEU A 54 -10.35 -7.92 3.00
CA LEU A 54 -10.20 -6.61 2.38
C LEU A 54 -8.91 -6.50 1.54
N SER A 55 -7.89 -7.29 1.82
CA SER A 55 -6.61 -7.20 1.13
C SER A 55 -6.73 -7.43 -0.38
N TRP A 56 -7.50 -8.42 -0.83
CA TRP A 56 -7.71 -8.65 -2.26
C TRP A 56 -8.68 -7.64 -2.89
N VAL A 57 -9.66 -7.11 -2.13
CA VAL A 57 -10.52 -6.02 -2.60
C VAL A 57 -9.69 -4.76 -2.84
N ASN A 58 -8.77 -4.45 -1.94
CA ASN A 58 -7.87 -3.30 -2.09
C ASN A 58 -7.00 -3.39 -3.34
N LEU A 59 -6.69 -4.59 -3.84
CA LEU A 59 -5.97 -4.75 -5.11
C LEU A 59 -6.78 -4.21 -6.31
N LEU A 60 -8.10 -4.29 -6.28
CA LEU A 60 -8.96 -3.68 -7.30
C LEU A 60 -8.85 -2.15 -7.27
N TYR A 61 -8.85 -1.58 -6.08
CA TYR A 61 -8.65 -0.14 -5.90
C TYR A 61 -7.23 0.30 -6.24
N GLU A 62 -6.23 -0.54 -5.99
CA GLU A 62 -4.83 -0.29 -6.34
C GLU A 62 -4.65 -0.14 -7.85
N ILE A 63 -5.31 -0.98 -8.65
CA ILE A 63 -5.30 -0.85 -10.12
C ILE A 63 -5.78 0.54 -10.55
N MET A 64 -6.87 1.03 -9.96
CA MET A 64 -7.40 2.36 -10.25
C MET A 64 -6.50 3.47 -9.69
N ASN A 65 -5.93 3.27 -8.52
CA ASN A 65 -5.00 4.21 -7.91
C ASN A 65 -3.74 4.42 -8.76
N GLU A 66 -3.13 3.35 -9.24
CA GLU A 66 -1.96 3.42 -10.10
C GLU A 66 -2.28 4.05 -11.47
N ALA A 67 -3.46 3.81 -12.01
CA ALA A 67 -3.90 4.43 -13.25
C ALA A 67 -4.15 5.95 -13.12
N ILE A 68 -4.55 6.42 -11.93
CA ILE A 68 -4.94 7.82 -11.68
C ILE A 68 -3.81 8.60 -11.02
N ILE A 69 -3.32 8.14 -9.88
CA ILE A 69 -2.40 8.92 -9.02
C ILE A 69 -0.98 8.91 -9.58
N LEU A 70 -0.53 7.79 -10.12
CA LEU A 70 0.84 7.66 -10.60
C LEU A 70 1.19 8.68 -11.71
N PRO A 71 0.37 8.87 -12.76
CA PRO A 71 0.63 9.88 -13.78
C PRO A 71 0.26 11.31 -13.35
N LEU A 72 -0.49 11.47 -12.26
CA LEU A 72 -1.07 12.75 -11.86
C LEU A 72 0.01 13.81 -11.59
N PHE A 73 1.08 13.47 -10.89
CA PHE A 73 2.17 14.39 -10.59
C PHE A 73 2.73 15.06 -11.85
N TYR A 74 2.89 14.27 -12.92
CA TYR A 74 3.35 14.79 -14.20
C TYR A 74 2.35 15.75 -14.83
N PHE A 75 1.07 15.34 -14.90
CA PHE A 75 0.05 16.12 -15.62
C PHE A 75 -0.34 17.41 -14.92
N ILE A 76 -0.41 17.45 -13.59
CA ILE A 76 -0.65 18.68 -12.86
C ILE A 76 0.64 19.50 -12.66
N GLY A 77 1.78 18.83 -12.56
CA GLY A 77 3.09 19.49 -12.47
C GLY A 77 3.44 20.33 -13.69
N LYS A 78 3.03 19.91 -14.88
CA LYS A 78 3.22 20.66 -16.14
C LYS A 78 2.59 22.07 -16.11
N VAL A 79 1.52 22.24 -15.36
CA VAL A 79 0.72 23.48 -15.33
C VAL A 79 0.72 24.15 -13.98
N LYS A 80 1.65 23.80 -13.09
CA LYS A 80 1.72 24.33 -11.72
C LYS A 80 1.82 25.86 -11.64
N ASP A 81 2.39 26.48 -12.65
CA ASP A 81 2.57 27.94 -12.74
C ASP A 81 1.36 28.67 -13.33
N ASP A 82 0.45 27.96 -13.98
CA ASP A 82 -0.82 28.46 -14.46
C ASP A 82 -1.96 28.08 -13.51
N LYS A 83 -2.31 28.98 -12.60
CA LYS A 83 -3.31 28.71 -11.56
C LYS A 83 -4.68 28.31 -12.12
N ASN A 84 -5.09 28.86 -13.26
CA ASN A 84 -6.39 28.58 -13.85
C ASN A 84 -6.42 27.15 -14.42
N GLU A 85 -5.41 26.78 -15.20
CA GLU A 85 -5.31 25.43 -15.77
C GLU A 85 -5.03 24.38 -14.67
N PHE A 86 -4.21 24.73 -13.69
CA PHE A 86 -3.97 23.86 -12.53
C PHE A 86 -5.28 23.58 -11.78
N SER A 87 -6.05 24.62 -11.46
CA SER A 87 -7.34 24.46 -10.81
C SER A 87 -8.33 23.65 -11.67
N ASN A 88 -8.32 23.87 -13.00
CA ASN A 88 -9.13 23.08 -13.91
C ASN A 88 -8.76 21.60 -13.88
N ARG A 89 -7.49 21.26 -13.93
CA ARG A 89 -7.01 19.84 -13.87
C ARG A 89 -7.29 19.20 -12.54
N VAL A 90 -7.15 19.92 -11.43
CA VAL A 90 -7.53 19.40 -10.11
C VAL A 90 -9.03 19.10 -10.04
N ARG A 91 -9.87 20.04 -10.48
CA ARG A 91 -11.34 19.89 -10.46
C ARG A 91 -11.81 18.74 -11.35
N THR A 92 -11.37 18.71 -12.60
CA THR A 92 -11.77 17.67 -13.56
C THR A 92 -11.20 16.32 -13.20
N GLY A 93 -9.95 16.25 -12.72
CA GLY A 93 -9.33 15.03 -12.26
C GLY A 93 -10.00 14.46 -11.00
N MET A 94 -10.39 15.30 -10.05
CA MET A 94 -11.15 14.85 -8.87
C MET A 94 -12.54 14.32 -9.25
N LEU A 95 -13.21 14.94 -10.20
CA LEU A 95 -14.51 14.45 -10.71
C LEU A 95 -14.38 13.09 -11.38
N ILE A 96 -13.34 12.89 -12.20
CA ILE A 96 -13.07 11.60 -12.84
C ILE A 96 -12.74 10.55 -11.78
N SER A 97 -11.90 10.88 -10.82
CA SER A 97 -11.54 9.98 -9.72
C SER A 97 -12.76 9.57 -8.89
N LEU A 98 -13.62 10.55 -8.57
CA LEU A 98 -14.89 10.29 -7.89
C LEU A 98 -15.78 9.35 -8.71
N GLY A 99 -15.92 9.59 -10.01
CA GLY A 99 -16.73 8.76 -10.90
C GLY A 99 -16.21 7.32 -10.99
N VAL A 100 -14.91 7.13 -11.20
CA VAL A 100 -14.27 5.81 -11.30
C VAL A 100 -14.42 5.03 -9.99
N TYR A 101 -14.12 5.65 -8.86
CA TYR A 101 -14.23 5.00 -7.56
C TYR A 101 -15.68 4.77 -7.13
N ALA A 102 -16.59 5.66 -7.49
CA ALA A 102 -18.02 5.44 -7.24
C ALA A 102 -18.54 4.22 -8.00
N VAL A 103 -18.17 4.06 -9.27
CA VAL A 103 -18.54 2.89 -10.07
C VAL A 103 -17.95 1.61 -9.50
N LEU A 104 -16.64 1.61 -9.19
CA LEU A 104 -15.99 0.45 -8.59
C LEU A 104 -16.61 0.10 -7.23
N SER A 105 -16.85 1.09 -6.39
CA SER A 105 -17.49 0.88 -5.08
C SER A 105 -18.92 0.39 -5.21
N ALA A 106 -19.69 0.84 -6.20
CA ALA A 106 -21.03 0.31 -6.50
C ALA A 106 -20.97 -1.18 -6.88
N VAL A 107 -19.98 -1.57 -7.70
CA VAL A 107 -19.76 -2.98 -8.05
C VAL A 107 -19.44 -3.80 -6.80
N VAL A 108 -18.55 -3.33 -5.94
CA VAL A 108 -18.20 -4.02 -4.68
C VAL A 108 -19.40 -4.10 -3.75
N LEU A 109 -20.18 -3.03 -3.60
CA LEU A 109 -21.39 -3.03 -2.76
C LEU A 109 -22.42 -4.06 -3.21
N ILE A 110 -22.64 -4.19 -4.51
CA ILE A 110 -23.64 -5.10 -5.07
C ILE A 110 -23.13 -6.55 -5.08
N PHE A 111 -21.90 -6.76 -5.48
CA PHE A 111 -21.33 -8.09 -5.73
C PHE A 111 -20.39 -8.59 -4.64
N ALA A 112 -20.37 -7.99 -3.45
CA ALA A 112 -19.47 -8.40 -2.37
C ALA A 112 -19.54 -9.89 -2.04
N GLU A 113 -20.73 -10.45 -1.86
CA GLU A 113 -20.88 -11.89 -1.54
C GLU A 113 -20.49 -12.82 -2.69
N PRO A 114 -20.93 -12.59 -3.96
CA PRO A 114 -20.43 -13.36 -5.08
C PRO A 114 -18.91 -13.33 -5.26
N MET A 115 -18.31 -12.14 -5.05
CA MET A 115 -16.85 -11.99 -5.12
C MET A 115 -16.14 -12.76 -4.02
N LEU A 116 -16.66 -12.74 -2.79
CA LEU A 116 -16.12 -13.53 -1.67
C LEU A 116 -16.19 -15.02 -1.95
N LYS A 117 -17.30 -15.51 -2.52
CA LYS A 117 -17.44 -16.90 -2.94
C LYS A 117 -16.44 -17.28 -4.03
N LEU A 118 -16.26 -16.40 -5.03
CA LEU A 118 -15.26 -16.59 -6.09
C LEU A 118 -13.83 -16.66 -5.53
N MET A 119 -13.57 -15.91 -4.48
CA MET A 119 -12.27 -15.90 -3.80
C MET A 119 -12.10 -17.02 -2.77
N ALA A 120 -12.99 -18.02 -2.78
CA ALA A 120 -12.96 -19.18 -1.90
C ALA A 120 -12.97 -18.84 -0.40
N THR A 121 -13.65 -17.77 -0.02
CA THR A 121 -13.82 -17.37 1.38
C THR A 121 -14.66 -18.42 2.13
N ASP A 122 -14.29 -18.71 3.37
CA ASP A 122 -15.04 -19.61 4.24
C ASP A 122 -16.49 -19.13 4.39
N ALA A 123 -17.44 -20.06 4.19
CA ALA A 123 -18.86 -19.76 4.20
C ALA A 123 -19.34 -19.13 5.52
N SER A 124 -18.69 -19.47 6.64
CA SER A 124 -19.03 -18.95 7.97
C SER A 124 -18.76 -17.45 8.16
N ILE A 125 -17.86 -16.86 7.34
CA ILE A 125 -17.46 -15.46 7.45
C ILE A 125 -17.87 -14.60 6.25
N ILE A 126 -18.59 -15.15 5.26
CA ILE A 126 -18.97 -14.40 4.06
C ILE A 126 -19.83 -13.19 4.41
N GLU A 127 -20.86 -13.35 5.26
CA GLU A 127 -21.75 -12.25 5.61
C GLU A 127 -21.01 -11.12 6.34
N ALA A 128 -20.21 -11.45 7.35
CA ALA A 128 -19.41 -10.48 8.09
C ALA A 128 -18.37 -9.80 7.20
N SER A 129 -17.70 -10.56 6.33
CA SER A 129 -16.72 -10.02 5.38
C SER A 129 -17.37 -9.11 4.35
N ALA A 130 -18.56 -9.48 3.84
CA ALA A 130 -19.30 -8.64 2.90
C ALA A 130 -19.72 -7.31 3.53
N SER A 131 -20.18 -7.32 4.77
CA SER A 131 -20.51 -6.11 5.53
C SER A 131 -19.28 -5.19 5.65
N TYR A 132 -18.16 -5.73 6.08
CA TYR A 132 -16.92 -4.99 6.23
C TYR A 132 -16.40 -4.40 4.90
N ILE A 133 -16.36 -5.21 3.86
CA ILE A 133 -15.93 -4.80 2.51
C ILE A 133 -16.82 -3.67 1.96
N ARG A 134 -18.13 -3.75 2.17
CA ARG A 134 -19.07 -2.70 1.73
C ARG A 134 -18.79 -1.37 2.41
N ILE A 135 -18.54 -1.37 3.71
CA ILE A 135 -18.20 -0.16 4.46
C ILE A 135 -16.88 0.43 3.96
N GLU A 136 -15.86 -0.40 3.80
CA GLU A 136 -14.53 0.02 3.33
C GLU A 136 -14.57 0.56 1.88
N SER A 137 -15.45 0.04 1.02
CA SER A 137 -15.60 0.55 -0.34
C SER A 137 -16.09 2.01 -0.37
N ILE A 138 -16.91 2.39 0.58
CA ILE A 138 -17.33 3.79 0.76
C ILE A 138 -16.15 4.65 1.24
N ALA A 139 -15.37 4.15 2.21
CA ALA A 139 -14.19 4.84 2.71
C ALA A 139 -13.15 5.10 1.61
N ASN A 140 -13.00 4.18 0.65
CA ASN A 140 -12.06 4.32 -0.47
C ASN A 140 -12.39 5.49 -1.39
N ILE A 141 -13.66 5.86 -1.54
CA ILE A 141 -14.05 7.06 -2.32
C ILE A 141 -13.47 8.32 -1.68
N PHE A 142 -13.61 8.47 -0.38
CA PHE A 142 -13.03 9.62 0.34
C PHE A 142 -11.50 9.59 0.33
N SER A 143 -10.93 8.40 0.44
CA SER A 143 -9.48 8.20 0.45
C SER A 143 -8.84 8.67 -0.85
N ILE A 144 -9.36 8.30 -2.02
CA ILE A 144 -8.79 8.72 -3.31
C ILE A 144 -8.87 10.23 -3.50
N LEU A 145 -9.98 10.85 -3.12
CA LEU A 145 -10.14 12.29 -3.24
C LEU A 145 -9.15 13.04 -2.32
N THR A 146 -8.95 12.55 -1.12
CA THR A 146 -7.96 13.09 -0.18
C THR A 146 -6.54 12.95 -0.75
N GLN A 147 -6.21 11.81 -1.30
CA GLN A 147 -4.91 11.56 -1.91
C GLN A 147 -4.68 12.45 -3.14
N PHE A 148 -5.69 12.63 -3.96
CA PHE A 148 -5.65 13.55 -5.11
C PHE A 148 -5.37 14.99 -4.66
N ALA A 149 -6.10 15.47 -3.66
CA ALA A 149 -5.90 16.79 -3.08
C ALA A 149 -4.49 16.97 -2.49
N LEU A 150 -3.96 15.94 -1.83
CA LEU A 150 -2.62 15.94 -1.28
C LEU A 150 -1.54 16.02 -2.37
N VAL A 151 -1.71 15.28 -3.47
CA VAL A 151 -0.81 15.37 -4.64
C VAL A 151 -0.80 16.79 -5.21
N ALA A 152 -1.96 17.43 -5.31
CA ALA A 152 -2.05 18.82 -5.76
C ALA A 152 -1.32 19.79 -4.82
N LEU A 153 -1.47 19.64 -3.52
CA LEU A 153 -0.77 20.45 -2.51
C LEU A 153 0.76 20.28 -2.56
N VAL A 154 1.23 19.04 -2.71
CA VAL A 154 2.66 18.75 -2.83
C VAL A 154 3.23 19.34 -4.12
N THR A 155 2.50 19.28 -5.22
CA THR A 155 2.92 19.80 -6.52
C THR A 155 3.16 21.32 -6.51
N VAL A 156 2.39 22.06 -5.72
CA VAL A 156 2.62 23.51 -5.53
C VAL A 156 3.61 23.84 -4.41
N ASN A 157 4.51 22.91 -4.09
CA ASN A 157 5.59 23.05 -3.09
C ASN A 157 5.08 23.28 -1.66
N LYS A 158 3.94 22.71 -1.32
CA LYS A 158 3.36 22.75 0.03
C LYS A 158 3.48 21.40 0.75
N SER A 159 4.64 20.77 0.67
CA SER A 159 4.95 19.48 1.29
C SER A 159 4.79 19.47 2.83
N LYS A 160 4.81 20.63 3.49
CA LYS A 160 4.46 20.74 4.92
C LYS A 160 3.09 20.17 5.24
N TYR A 161 2.14 20.24 4.31
CA TYR A 161 0.81 19.68 4.48
C TYR A 161 0.81 18.15 4.46
N LEU A 162 1.77 17.52 3.77
CA LEU A 162 1.95 16.07 3.80
C LEU A 162 2.22 15.57 5.23
N TYR A 163 3.15 16.23 5.93
CA TYR A 163 3.47 15.90 7.32
C TYR A 163 2.30 16.16 8.26
N ALA A 164 1.65 17.31 8.12
CA ALA A 164 0.51 17.68 8.95
C ALA A 164 -0.67 16.71 8.76
N LEU A 165 -1.02 16.36 7.52
CA LEU A 165 -2.11 15.43 7.22
C LEU A 165 -1.77 13.98 7.64
N THR A 166 -0.52 13.56 7.51
CA THR A 166 -0.06 12.26 7.99
C THR A 166 -0.16 12.16 9.51
N GLY A 167 0.28 13.19 10.23
CA GLY A 167 0.15 13.26 11.68
C GLY A 167 -1.32 13.31 12.15
N ALA A 168 -2.15 14.09 11.46
CA ALA A 168 -3.59 14.16 11.72
C ALA A 168 -4.27 12.80 11.48
N ARG A 169 -3.92 12.09 10.41
CA ARG A 169 -4.42 10.74 10.13
C ARG A 169 -4.06 9.77 11.25
N LEU A 170 -2.82 9.78 11.72
CA LEU A 170 -2.38 8.94 12.83
C LEU A 170 -3.26 9.17 14.07
N VAL A 171 -3.41 10.42 14.51
CA VAL A 171 -4.19 10.77 15.69
C VAL A 171 -5.66 10.40 15.49
N LEU A 172 -6.26 10.76 14.37
CA LEU A 172 -7.66 10.47 14.07
C LEU A 172 -7.93 8.97 14.00
N CYS A 173 -7.04 8.17 13.39
CA CYS A 173 -7.18 6.71 13.37
C CYS A 173 -7.11 6.12 14.78
N LEU A 174 -6.13 6.52 15.59
CA LEU A 174 -5.99 6.02 16.95
C LEU A 174 -7.22 6.36 17.80
N VAL A 175 -7.72 7.59 17.73
CA VAL A 175 -8.92 8.02 18.46
C VAL A 175 -10.16 7.28 17.96
N SER A 176 -10.41 7.28 16.65
CA SER A 176 -11.59 6.62 16.07
C SER A 176 -11.61 5.11 16.35
N ASP A 177 -10.48 4.43 16.22
CA ASP A 177 -10.39 3.00 16.48
C ASP A 177 -10.60 2.68 17.96
N THR A 178 -10.12 3.53 18.86
CA THR A 178 -10.37 3.38 20.29
C THR A 178 -11.86 3.46 20.63
N PHE A 179 -12.60 4.36 19.99
CA PHE A 179 -14.03 4.51 20.22
C PHE A 179 -14.94 3.57 19.42
N LEU A 180 -14.48 3.01 18.31
CA LEU A 180 -15.31 2.19 17.42
C LEU A 180 -14.92 0.72 17.41
N VAL A 181 -13.66 0.38 17.60
CA VAL A 181 -13.13 -0.99 17.44
C VAL A 181 -12.76 -1.63 18.76
N SER A 182 -12.14 -0.89 19.68
CA SER A 182 -11.58 -1.43 20.91
C SER A 182 -12.63 -2.10 21.81
N THR A 183 -12.16 -2.90 22.76
CA THR A 183 -12.99 -3.51 23.82
C THR A 183 -13.06 -2.68 25.10
N LEU A 184 -12.57 -1.45 25.07
CA LEU A 184 -12.63 -0.53 26.20
C LEU A 184 -14.07 -0.12 26.52
N PRO A 185 -14.39 0.25 27.78
CA PRO A 185 -15.75 0.64 28.16
C PRO A 185 -16.33 1.82 27.39
N VAL A 186 -15.48 2.69 26.86
CA VAL A 186 -15.89 3.88 26.06
C VAL A 186 -16.17 3.54 24.59
N SER A 187 -15.87 2.32 24.17
CA SER A 187 -16.01 1.90 22.76
C SER A 187 -17.46 1.49 22.45
N ALA A 188 -17.90 1.84 21.24
CA ALA A 188 -19.12 1.30 20.66
C ALA A 188 -19.00 -0.20 20.30
N ASN A 189 -17.80 -0.75 20.33
CA ASN A 189 -17.49 -2.17 20.12
C ASN A 189 -18.12 -2.75 18.84
N LEU A 190 -17.90 -2.07 17.72
CA LEU A 190 -18.48 -2.44 16.42
C LEU A 190 -17.70 -3.59 15.72
N GLY A 191 -16.67 -4.11 16.38
CA GLY A 191 -15.86 -5.18 15.81
C GLY A 191 -15.07 -4.74 14.59
N VAL A 192 -14.89 -5.65 13.64
CA VAL A 192 -14.15 -5.38 12.39
C VAL A 192 -14.81 -4.26 11.58
N ASN A 193 -16.14 -4.17 11.57
CA ASN A 193 -16.86 -3.07 10.90
C ASN A 193 -16.49 -1.69 11.45
N GLY A 194 -16.09 -1.60 12.72
CA GLY A 194 -15.59 -0.38 13.34
C GLY A 194 -14.38 0.21 12.60
N ILE A 195 -13.52 -0.61 12.03
CA ILE A 195 -12.41 -0.15 11.19
C ILE A 195 -12.92 0.56 9.94
N GLY A 196 -13.90 -0.02 9.27
CA GLY A 196 -14.53 0.58 8.09
C GLY A 196 -15.16 1.94 8.41
N TYR A 197 -15.92 2.04 9.47
CA TYR A 197 -16.51 3.30 9.92
C TYR A 197 -15.45 4.33 10.34
N SER A 198 -14.41 3.89 11.05
CA SER A 198 -13.26 4.72 11.37
C SER A 198 -12.62 5.31 10.11
N ASN A 199 -12.39 4.49 9.11
CA ASN A 199 -11.81 4.91 7.82
C ASN A 199 -12.72 5.89 7.07
N ILE A 200 -14.04 5.72 7.09
CA ILE A 200 -14.98 6.70 6.52
C ILE A 200 -14.82 8.04 7.22
N ILE A 201 -14.88 8.06 8.54
CA ILE A 201 -14.79 9.29 9.33
C ILE A 201 -13.46 9.99 9.10
N VAL A 202 -12.35 9.27 9.22
CA VAL A 202 -11.00 9.82 9.08
C VAL A 202 -10.79 10.37 7.66
N ASN A 203 -11.13 9.60 6.64
CA ASN A 203 -10.94 10.04 5.25
C ASN A 203 -11.88 11.22 4.89
N ALA A 204 -13.12 11.23 5.38
CA ALA A 204 -14.04 12.35 5.15
C ALA A 204 -13.52 13.64 5.82
N LEU A 205 -13.05 13.57 7.06
CA LEU A 205 -12.45 14.72 7.74
C LEU A 205 -11.19 15.23 7.03
N LEU A 206 -10.30 14.31 6.65
CA LEU A 206 -9.08 14.68 5.93
C LEU A 206 -9.38 15.26 4.54
N LEU A 207 -10.42 14.78 3.87
CA LEU A 207 -10.87 15.37 2.61
C LEU A 207 -11.33 16.81 2.81
N VAL A 208 -12.17 17.08 3.79
CA VAL A 208 -12.63 18.44 4.10
C VAL A 208 -11.44 19.36 4.39
N VAL A 209 -10.52 18.92 5.25
CA VAL A 209 -9.30 19.68 5.55
C VAL A 209 -8.47 19.93 4.31
N SER A 210 -8.26 18.90 3.48
CA SER A 210 -7.49 19.02 2.23
C SER A 210 -8.12 20.01 1.24
N LEU A 211 -9.44 20.01 1.12
CA LEU A 211 -10.17 20.97 0.26
C LEU A 211 -10.06 22.40 0.77
N VAL A 212 -10.10 22.58 2.10
CA VAL A 212 -9.88 23.91 2.72
C VAL A 212 -8.45 24.38 2.47
N LEU A 213 -7.48 23.51 2.60
CA LEU A 213 -6.07 23.84 2.32
C LEU A 213 -5.84 24.21 0.85
N LEU A 214 -6.46 23.48 -0.09
CA LEU A 214 -6.43 23.80 -1.51
C LEU A 214 -7.03 25.19 -1.78
N ALA A 215 -8.18 25.48 -1.19
CA ALA A 215 -8.82 26.79 -1.30
C ALA A 215 -7.93 27.92 -0.74
N LYS A 216 -7.27 27.69 0.39
CA LYS A 216 -6.30 28.61 0.99
C LYS A 216 -5.10 28.89 0.06
N GLU A 217 -4.66 27.92 -0.71
CA GLU A 217 -3.60 28.07 -1.71
C GLU A 217 -4.09 28.65 -3.04
N GLY A 218 -5.35 29.07 -3.13
CA GLY A 218 -5.94 29.68 -4.31
C GLY A 218 -6.45 28.69 -5.38
N ILE A 219 -6.51 27.40 -5.05
CA ILE A 219 -7.03 26.36 -5.96
C ILE A 219 -8.51 26.19 -5.69
N LYS A 220 -9.35 26.69 -6.59
CA LYS A 220 -10.81 26.74 -6.43
C LYS A 220 -11.45 25.45 -6.91
N VAL A 221 -11.54 24.42 -6.07
CA VAL A 221 -12.16 23.13 -6.41
C VAL A 221 -13.66 23.30 -6.73
N PHE A 222 -14.36 24.15 -6.00
CA PHE A 222 -15.79 24.45 -6.19
C PHE A 222 -16.06 25.75 -6.98
N GLY A 223 -15.10 26.22 -7.76
CA GLY A 223 -15.25 27.43 -8.57
C GLY A 223 -16.32 27.28 -9.67
N LYS A 224 -16.85 28.42 -10.16
CA LYS A 224 -17.84 28.49 -11.24
C LYS A 224 -17.23 28.44 -12.64
N ALA A 225 -15.91 28.40 -12.76
CA ALA A 225 -15.23 28.35 -14.06
C ALA A 225 -15.64 27.10 -14.85
N LYS A 226 -15.77 27.24 -16.16
CA LYS A 226 -16.13 26.12 -17.04
C LYS A 226 -15.08 25.02 -16.96
N LEU A 227 -15.52 23.78 -16.85
CA LEU A 227 -14.65 22.62 -16.82
C LEU A 227 -14.13 22.30 -18.23
N ASN A 228 -12.83 22.03 -18.34
CA ASN A 228 -12.20 21.60 -19.58
C ASN A 228 -11.53 20.23 -19.38
N PHE A 229 -12.00 19.22 -20.09
CA PHE A 229 -11.54 17.83 -20.02
C PHE A 229 -10.55 17.45 -21.12
N VAL A 230 -10.09 18.39 -21.95
CA VAL A 230 -9.21 18.07 -23.10
C VAL A 230 -7.92 17.36 -22.66
N TRP A 231 -7.32 17.76 -21.55
CA TRP A 231 -6.09 17.16 -21.01
C TRP A 231 -6.27 15.70 -20.60
N THR A 232 -7.49 15.28 -20.29
CA THR A 232 -7.77 13.94 -19.78
C THR A 232 -7.57 12.84 -20.80
N LYS A 233 -7.56 13.16 -22.08
CA LYS A 233 -7.29 12.19 -23.17
C LYS A 233 -5.86 11.63 -23.06
N GLU A 234 -4.88 12.50 -22.88
CA GLU A 234 -3.47 12.11 -22.69
C GLU A 234 -3.27 11.44 -21.34
N PHE A 235 -3.88 11.99 -20.30
CA PHE A 235 -3.89 11.42 -18.95
C PHE A 235 -4.44 9.99 -18.96
N ALA A 236 -5.57 9.74 -19.59
CA ALA A 236 -6.16 8.41 -19.69
C ALA A 236 -5.27 7.43 -20.49
N LYS A 237 -4.58 7.90 -21.52
CA LYS A 237 -3.65 7.06 -22.28
C LYS A 237 -2.48 6.59 -21.43
N VAL A 238 -1.85 7.49 -20.68
CA VAL A 238 -0.72 7.17 -19.79
C VAL A 238 -1.20 6.32 -18.60
N GLY A 239 -2.32 6.72 -17.98
CA GLY A 239 -2.93 5.99 -16.88
C GLY A 239 -3.41 4.60 -17.27
N GLY A 240 -3.91 4.43 -18.51
CA GLY A 240 -4.31 3.15 -19.05
C GLY A 240 -3.15 2.15 -19.16
N ILE A 241 -1.97 2.60 -19.55
CA ILE A 241 -0.77 1.75 -19.62
C ILE A 241 -0.37 1.28 -18.21
N SER A 242 -0.29 2.20 -17.24
CA SER A 242 -0.03 1.85 -15.83
C SER A 242 -1.11 0.94 -15.26
N GLY A 243 -2.38 1.19 -15.60
CA GLY A 243 -3.52 0.41 -15.16
C GLY A 243 -3.50 -1.02 -15.70
N VAL A 244 -3.12 -1.23 -16.95
CA VAL A 244 -3.00 -2.59 -17.54
C VAL A 244 -1.89 -3.40 -16.87
N GLU A 245 -0.73 -2.81 -16.63
CA GLU A 245 0.35 -3.46 -15.88
C GLU A 245 -0.13 -3.84 -14.48
N SER A 246 -0.70 -2.90 -13.77
CA SER A 246 -1.24 -3.12 -12.44
C SER A 246 -2.34 -4.19 -12.42
N LEU A 247 -3.21 -4.22 -13.45
CA LEU A 247 -4.23 -5.25 -13.60
C LEU A 247 -3.60 -6.65 -13.68
N VAL A 248 -2.62 -6.84 -14.57
CA VAL A 248 -1.95 -8.15 -14.76
C VAL A 248 -1.32 -8.61 -13.44
N ARG A 249 -0.56 -7.75 -12.79
CA ARG A 249 0.13 -8.06 -11.54
C ARG A 249 -0.84 -8.36 -10.40
N ASN A 250 -1.85 -7.54 -10.22
CA ASN A 250 -2.80 -7.70 -9.13
C ASN A 250 -3.76 -8.88 -9.33
N VAL A 251 -4.18 -9.16 -10.57
CA VAL A 251 -5.00 -10.36 -10.86
C VAL A 251 -4.19 -11.62 -10.60
N ALA A 252 -2.93 -11.68 -11.01
CA ALA A 252 -2.05 -12.81 -10.71
C ALA A 252 -1.94 -13.05 -9.20
N TYR A 253 -1.72 -12.00 -8.42
CA TYR A 253 -1.68 -12.07 -6.96
C TYR A 253 -3.02 -12.51 -6.36
N MET A 254 -4.14 -11.94 -6.80
CA MET A 254 -5.47 -12.31 -6.31
C MET A 254 -5.77 -13.79 -6.53
N VAL A 255 -5.47 -14.32 -7.72
CA VAL A 255 -5.78 -15.71 -8.07
C VAL A 255 -4.82 -16.67 -7.39
N MET A 256 -3.52 -16.40 -7.44
CA MET A 256 -2.49 -17.36 -7.02
C MET A 256 -2.06 -17.23 -5.57
N ILE A 257 -2.26 -16.09 -4.94
CA ILE A 257 -1.91 -15.89 -3.53
C ILE A 257 -3.16 -15.71 -2.67
N ALA A 258 -3.91 -14.63 -2.85
CA ALA A 258 -5.03 -14.28 -1.97
C ALA A 258 -6.12 -15.36 -1.96
N ARG A 259 -6.50 -15.87 -3.14
CA ARG A 259 -7.48 -16.95 -3.24
C ARG A 259 -6.96 -18.26 -2.68
N MET A 260 -5.71 -18.62 -2.96
CA MET A 260 -5.10 -19.86 -2.44
C MET A 260 -4.98 -19.85 -0.93
N VAL A 261 -4.65 -18.71 -0.32
CA VAL A 261 -4.63 -18.54 1.13
C VAL A 261 -6.02 -18.77 1.74
N ASN A 262 -7.08 -18.33 1.06
CA ASN A 262 -8.47 -18.65 1.45
C ASN A 262 -8.77 -20.13 1.31
N VAL A 263 -8.33 -20.78 0.24
CA VAL A 263 -8.52 -22.23 0.02
C VAL A 263 -7.96 -23.06 1.17
N VAL A 264 -6.79 -22.68 1.70
CA VAL A 264 -6.16 -23.36 2.84
C VAL A 264 -6.64 -22.85 4.20
N GLY A 265 -7.54 -21.86 4.24
CA GLY A 265 -8.11 -21.33 5.48
C GLY A 265 -7.14 -20.52 6.36
N GLU A 266 -6.11 -19.91 5.77
CA GLU A 266 -5.02 -19.22 6.49
C GLU A 266 -4.96 -17.72 6.23
N GLN A 267 -6.09 -17.12 5.82
CA GLN A 267 -6.12 -15.69 5.48
C GLN A 267 -5.74 -14.80 6.66
N GLY A 268 -6.19 -15.13 7.86
CA GLY A 268 -5.86 -14.37 9.08
C GLY A 268 -4.36 -14.40 9.38
N THR A 269 -3.74 -15.59 9.36
CA THR A 269 -2.31 -15.76 9.59
C THR A 269 -1.49 -14.99 8.54
N TYR A 270 -1.85 -15.13 7.27
CA TYR A 270 -1.17 -14.48 6.16
C TYR A 270 -1.30 -12.95 6.24
N TRP A 271 -2.49 -12.46 6.57
CA TRP A 271 -2.74 -11.03 6.73
C TRP A 271 -1.91 -10.40 7.86
N VAL A 272 -1.84 -11.05 9.03
CA VAL A 272 -1.01 -10.57 10.15
C VAL A 272 0.47 -10.65 9.82
N ALA A 273 0.91 -11.73 9.15
CA ALA A 273 2.29 -11.85 8.67
C ALA A 273 2.67 -10.69 7.73
N ASN A 274 1.80 -10.35 6.79
CA ASN A 274 2.01 -9.21 5.89
C ASN A 274 2.06 -7.87 6.63
N ASN A 275 1.19 -7.65 7.61
CA ASN A 275 1.26 -6.44 8.43
C ASN A 275 2.59 -6.33 9.18
N PHE A 276 3.10 -7.44 9.72
CA PHE A 276 4.41 -7.45 10.37
C PHE A 276 5.56 -7.21 9.39
N ILE A 277 5.57 -7.90 8.27
CA ILE A 277 6.64 -7.81 7.27
C ILE A 277 6.64 -6.44 6.60
N TRP A 278 5.54 -6.05 5.99
CA TRP A 278 5.46 -4.80 5.21
C TRP A 278 5.40 -3.55 6.08
N GLY A 279 4.81 -3.66 7.26
CA GLY A 279 4.72 -2.53 8.19
C GLY A 279 6.02 -2.27 8.96
N TRP A 280 6.68 -3.32 9.44
CA TRP A 280 7.86 -3.19 10.30
C TRP A 280 9.17 -3.57 9.64
N LEU A 281 9.28 -4.77 9.08
CA LEU A 281 10.54 -5.23 8.50
C LEU A 281 10.92 -4.44 7.25
N LEU A 282 10.00 -4.28 6.32
CA LEU A 282 10.24 -3.60 5.04
C LEU A 282 10.13 -2.08 5.11
N LEU A 283 9.65 -1.50 6.20
CA LEU A 283 9.54 -0.05 6.33
C LEU A 283 10.84 0.68 5.93
N PRO A 284 12.00 0.38 6.53
CA PRO A 284 13.23 1.07 6.16
C PRO A 284 13.69 0.77 4.72
N VAL A 285 13.42 -0.43 4.20
CA VAL A 285 13.72 -0.78 2.80
C VAL A 285 12.91 0.05 1.82
N LEU A 286 11.61 0.16 2.04
CA LEU A 286 10.71 0.95 1.18
C LEU A 286 11.07 2.44 1.22
N GLN A 287 11.39 2.97 2.40
CA GLN A 287 11.79 4.37 2.53
C GLN A 287 13.18 4.63 1.93
N LEU A 288 14.09 3.67 1.98
CA LEU A 288 15.35 3.73 1.24
C LEU A 288 15.09 3.79 -0.27
N GLY A 289 14.15 3.04 -0.79
CA GLY A 289 13.72 3.11 -2.18
C GLY A 289 13.25 4.52 -2.57
N GLU A 290 12.43 5.15 -1.75
CA GLU A 290 11.98 6.52 -1.97
C GLU A 290 13.15 7.53 -1.92
N LEU A 291 14.09 7.36 -1.03
CA LEU A 291 15.32 8.16 -0.97
C LEU A 291 16.12 8.03 -2.27
N ILE A 292 16.35 6.80 -2.73
CA ILE A 292 17.10 6.53 -3.98
C ILE A 292 16.41 7.19 -5.17
N LYS A 293 15.09 7.06 -5.29
CA LYS A 293 14.31 7.70 -6.36
C LYS A 293 14.54 9.22 -6.39
N GLN A 294 14.51 9.87 -5.24
CA GLN A 294 14.69 11.32 -5.15
C GLN A 294 16.14 11.75 -5.42
N GLU A 295 17.12 11.06 -4.84
CA GLU A 295 18.54 11.41 -5.02
C GLU A 295 19.01 11.18 -6.47
N VAL A 296 18.64 10.06 -7.07
CA VAL A 296 19.03 9.70 -8.45
C VAL A 296 18.29 10.58 -9.48
N ALA A 297 17.02 10.91 -9.23
CA ALA A 297 16.28 11.84 -10.09
C ALA A 297 16.87 13.24 -10.06
N ALA A 298 17.38 13.69 -8.91
CA ALA A 298 18.03 14.98 -8.77
C ALA A 298 19.40 15.06 -9.47
N ASP A 299 20.20 14.00 -9.36
CA ASP A 299 21.51 13.88 -10.02
C ASP A 299 21.83 12.41 -10.34
N ARG A 300 21.91 12.08 -11.62
CA ARG A 300 22.22 10.73 -12.10
C ARG A 300 23.58 10.21 -11.63
N GLU A 301 24.54 11.09 -11.37
CA GLU A 301 25.84 10.72 -10.83
C GLU A 301 25.74 10.08 -9.43
N ASN A 302 24.64 10.26 -8.73
CA ASN A 302 24.40 9.60 -7.45
C ASN A 302 24.33 8.08 -7.57
N ILE A 303 23.99 7.54 -8.73
CA ILE A 303 24.08 6.09 -8.98
C ILE A 303 25.52 5.62 -8.73
N ARG A 304 26.47 6.28 -9.36
CA ARG A 304 27.89 5.91 -9.26
C ARG A 304 28.48 6.26 -7.89
N ARG A 305 28.04 7.36 -7.30
CA ARG A 305 28.61 7.89 -6.05
C ARG A 305 28.07 7.19 -4.81
N ASN A 306 26.77 6.83 -4.81
CA ASN A 306 26.05 6.43 -3.61
C ASN A 306 25.61 4.95 -3.61
N SER A 307 25.73 4.22 -4.73
CA SER A 307 25.22 2.84 -4.83
C SER A 307 25.78 1.90 -3.74
N LEU A 308 27.06 1.98 -3.46
CA LEU A 308 27.67 1.18 -2.38
C LEU A 308 27.08 1.51 -1.00
N GLY A 309 26.73 2.78 -0.79
CA GLY A 309 26.03 3.22 0.42
C GLY A 309 24.60 2.68 0.48
N TYR A 310 23.86 2.69 -0.62
CA TYR A 310 22.50 2.14 -0.68
C TYR A 310 22.48 0.64 -0.38
N PHE A 311 23.34 -0.13 -1.02
CA PHE A 311 23.48 -1.56 -0.72
C PHE A 311 23.97 -1.80 0.71
N GLY A 312 24.88 -0.98 1.20
CA GLY A 312 25.36 -1.07 2.58
C GLY A 312 24.26 -0.83 3.61
N ILE A 313 23.36 0.15 3.38
CA ILE A 313 22.19 0.38 4.22
C ILE A 313 21.23 -0.81 4.14
N THR A 314 20.99 -1.36 2.94
CA THR A 314 20.15 -2.56 2.76
C THR A 314 20.69 -3.74 3.54
N VAL A 315 21.98 -3.99 3.49
CA VAL A 315 22.65 -5.04 4.28
C VAL A 315 22.49 -4.78 5.78
N THR A 316 22.67 -3.54 6.22
CA THR A 316 22.51 -3.15 7.64
C THR A 316 21.08 -3.41 8.11
N ILE A 317 20.06 -3.05 7.32
CA ILE A 317 18.65 -3.32 7.62
C ILE A 317 18.41 -4.82 7.76
N SER A 318 18.92 -5.62 6.82
CA SER A 318 18.79 -7.08 6.83
C SER A 318 19.45 -7.69 8.07
N LEU A 319 20.62 -7.22 8.46
CA LEU A 319 21.29 -7.66 9.70
C LEU A 319 20.47 -7.31 10.94
N LEU A 320 19.84 -6.13 10.97
CA LEU A 320 18.94 -5.75 12.06
C LEU A 320 17.73 -6.67 12.15
N TRP A 321 17.18 -7.14 11.04
CA TRP A 321 16.12 -8.14 11.08
C TRP A 321 16.55 -9.41 11.81
N PHE A 322 17.73 -9.96 11.47
CA PHE A 322 18.25 -11.17 12.11
C PHE A 322 18.54 -10.96 13.59
N VAL A 323 19.07 -9.81 13.97
CA VAL A 323 19.34 -9.47 15.39
C VAL A 323 18.02 -9.35 16.18
N THR A 324 16.93 -8.92 15.57
CA THR A 324 15.63 -8.73 16.23
C THR A 324 14.78 -10.00 16.30
N ILE A 325 15.14 -11.10 15.60
CA ILE A 325 14.36 -12.35 15.58
C ILE A 325 13.93 -12.83 16.99
N PRO A 326 14.78 -12.81 18.03
CA PRO A 326 14.36 -13.21 19.37
C PRO A 326 13.22 -12.40 19.96
N GLY A 327 13.04 -11.17 19.51
CA GLY A 327 11.93 -10.28 19.90
C GLY A 327 10.65 -10.44 19.12
N TRP A 328 10.63 -11.20 18.02
CA TRP A 328 9.47 -11.29 17.15
C TRP A 328 8.29 -12.02 17.80
N LYS A 329 8.51 -13.16 18.43
CA LYS A 329 7.43 -13.89 19.12
C LYS A 329 6.76 -13.06 20.23
N PRO A 330 7.50 -12.42 21.15
CA PRO A 330 6.91 -11.49 22.12
C PRO A 330 6.10 -10.36 21.47
N PHE A 331 6.62 -9.77 20.40
CA PHE A 331 5.92 -8.72 19.66
C PHE A 331 4.61 -9.23 19.02
N MET A 332 4.63 -10.39 18.37
CA MET A 332 3.46 -11.01 17.76
C MET A 332 2.40 -11.37 18.80
N THR A 333 2.81 -11.79 19.99
CA THR A 333 1.91 -12.15 21.08
C THR A 333 1.31 -10.92 21.76
N HIS A 334 2.15 -9.98 22.17
CA HIS A 334 1.73 -8.89 23.07
C HIS A 334 1.32 -7.62 22.31
N VAL A 335 1.89 -7.37 21.16
CA VAL A 335 1.59 -6.17 20.37
C VAL A 335 0.57 -6.48 19.27
N LEU A 336 0.72 -7.57 18.54
CA LEU A 336 -0.22 -7.96 17.49
C LEU A 336 -1.41 -8.78 18.01
N GLY A 337 -1.29 -9.38 19.20
CA GLY A 337 -2.38 -10.15 19.81
C GLY A 337 -2.73 -11.44 19.06
N PHE A 338 -1.76 -12.04 18.36
CA PHE A 338 -1.97 -13.28 17.60
C PHE A 338 -1.83 -14.50 18.52
N THR A 339 -2.77 -15.44 18.43
CA THR A 339 -2.84 -16.58 19.34
C THR A 339 -1.92 -17.74 18.92
N ASP A 340 -1.88 -18.07 17.63
CA ASP A 340 -0.99 -19.12 17.09
C ASP A 340 0.35 -18.52 16.65
N VAL A 341 1.12 -18.07 17.64
CA VAL A 341 2.37 -17.33 17.43
C VAL A 341 3.42 -18.18 16.71
N ASP A 342 3.50 -19.47 16.99
CA ASP A 342 4.50 -20.34 16.37
C ASP A 342 4.28 -20.45 14.86
N LYS A 343 3.04 -20.61 14.41
CA LYS A 343 2.69 -20.63 12.98
C LYS A 343 3.04 -19.30 12.31
N LEU A 344 2.67 -18.19 12.93
CA LEU A 344 2.99 -16.84 12.41
C LEU A 344 4.50 -16.60 12.32
N PHE A 345 5.22 -16.95 13.38
CA PHE A 345 6.67 -16.82 13.43
C PHE A 345 7.36 -17.67 12.36
N ASP A 346 6.96 -18.93 12.20
CA ASP A 346 7.53 -19.82 11.20
C ASP A 346 7.28 -19.32 9.78
N LEU A 347 6.10 -18.78 9.52
CA LEU A 347 5.78 -18.17 8.22
C LEU A 347 6.66 -16.96 7.92
N VAL A 348 6.84 -16.05 8.87
CA VAL A 348 7.68 -14.87 8.70
C VAL A 348 9.14 -15.27 8.54
N LEU A 349 9.61 -16.23 9.32
CA LEU A 349 10.98 -16.74 9.25
C LEU A 349 11.28 -17.41 7.90
N LEU A 350 10.30 -18.15 7.34
CA LEU A 350 10.39 -18.72 6.00
C LEU A 350 10.56 -17.66 4.93
N LEU A 351 9.86 -16.54 5.06
CA LEU A 351 9.82 -15.47 4.08
C LEU A 351 10.98 -14.49 4.19
N VAL A 352 11.61 -14.34 5.36
CA VAL A 352 12.60 -13.29 5.60
C VAL A 352 13.79 -13.34 4.63
N GLY A 353 14.25 -14.53 4.25
CA GLY A 353 15.33 -14.68 3.27
C GLY A 353 14.97 -14.12 1.89
N PHE A 354 13.76 -14.34 1.43
CA PHE A 354 13.27 -13.77 0.17
C PHE A 354 13.13 -12.25 0.23
N TYR A 355 12.77 -11.71 1.39
CA TYR A 355 12.70 -10.25 1.57
C TYR A 355 14.07 -9.59 1.68
N VAL A 356 15.12 -10.32 2.07
CA VAL A 356 16.51 -9.84 1.93
C VAL A 356 16.84 -9.64 0.43
N LEU A 357 16.49 -10.62 -0.41
CA LEU A 357 16.65 -10.50 -1.86
C LEU A 357 15.81 -9.35 -2.43
N TYR A 358 14.57 -9.24 -2.00
CA TYR A 358 13.70 -8.12 -2.36
C TYR A 358 14.32 -6.77 -2.00
N GLY A 359 14.95 -6.64 -0.83
CA GLY A 359 15.65 -5.42 -0.42
C GLY A 359 16.79 -5.04 -1.37
N VAL A 360 17.54 -6.01 -1.84
CA VAL A 360 18.59 -5.79 -2.86
C VAL A 360 17.98 -5.37 -4.19
N GLN A 361 16.94 -6.06 -4.64
CA GLN A 361 16.22 -5.72 -5.88
C GLN A 361 15.63 -4.33 -5.82
N ASN A 362 15.08 -3.92 -4.68
CA ASN A 362 14.48 -2.60 -4.48
C ASN A 362 15.46 -1.45 -4.77
N VAL A 363 16.76 -1.64 -4.56
CA VAL A 363 17.78 -0.65 -4.92
C VAL A 363 17.84 -0.47 -6.44
N PHE A 364 17.80 -1.56 -7.21
CA PHE A 364 17.79 -1.52 -8.66
C PHE A 364 16.50 -0.91 -9.20
N ASP A 365 15.36 -1.39 -8.73
CA ASP A 365 14.03 -0.92 -9.17
C ASP A 365 13.85 0.57 -8.91
N SER A 366 14.24 1.04 -7.75
CA SER A 366 14.19 2.46 -7.40
C SER A 366 15.10 3.30 -8.29
N THR A 367 16.26 2.78 -8.68
CA THR A 367 17.18 3.42 -9.61
C THR A 367 16.57 3.50 -11.01
N PHE A 368 16.02 2.41 -11.52
CA PHE A 368 15.34 2.41 -12.84
C PHE A 368 14.14 3.34 -12.86
N TYR A 369 13.37 3.36 -11.80
CA TYR A 369 12.24 4.27 -11.65
C TYR A 369 12.68 5.74 -11.71
N ALA A 370 13.72 6.09 -10.97
CA ALA A 370 14.28 7.44 -10.96
C ALA A 370 14.83 7.88 -12.32
N LEU A 371 15.33 6.94 -13.11
CA LEU A 371 15.84 7.19 -14.46
C LEU A 371 14.72 7.28 -15.54
N GLY A 372 13.48 7.02 -15.16
CA GLY A 372 12.34 6.93 -16.09
C GLY A 372 12.39 5.69 -16.99
N LYS A 373 13.21 4.68 -16.65
CA LYS A 373 13.33 3.43 -17.41
C LYS A 373 12.36 2.36 -16.91
N THR A 374 11.11 2.73 -16.73
CA THR A 374 10.04 1.88 -16.22
C THR A 374 9.64 0.76 -17.18
N ASN A 375 10.02 0.85 -18.46
CA ASN A 375 9.72 -0.17 -19.46
C ASN A 375 10.35 -1.53 -19.12
N TYR A 376 11.54 -1.55 -18.52
CA TYR A 376 12.18 -2.79 -18.09
C TYR A 376 11.43 -3.45 -16.93
N MET A 377 10.97 -2.64 -15.99
CA MET A 377 10.17 -3.09 -14.86
C MET A 377 8.81 -3.62 -15.33
N LEU A 378 8.18 -2.93 -16.28
CA LEU A 378 6.93 -3.37 -16.90
C LEU A 378 7.10 -4.72 -17.59
N PHE A 379 8.15 -4.89 -18.38
CA PHE A 379 8.43 -6.14 -19.08
C PHE A 379 8.68 -7.30 -18.09
N GLU A 380 9.51 -7.08 -17.09
CA GLU A 380 9.80 -8.07 -16.05
C GLU A 380 8.53 -8.45 -15.28
N SER A 381 7.74 -7.46 -14.84
CA SER A 381 6.48 -7.67 -14.14
C SER A 381 5.48 -8.48 -14.99
N VAL A 382 5.28 -8.12 -16.26
CA VAL A 382 4.36 -8.85 -17.15
C VAL A 382 4.84 -10.29 -17.39
N VAL A 383 6.13 -10.51 -17.61
CA VAL A 383 6.68 -11.86 -17.82
C VAL A 383 6.53 -12.71 -16.55
N THR A 384 6.93 -12.19 -15.40
CA THR A 384 6.83 -12.91 -14.13
C THR A 384 5.39 -13.25 -13.82
N ASN A 385 4.48 -12.29 -13.88
CA ASN A 385 3.08 -12.51 -13.51
C ASN A 385 2.34 -13.39 -14.53
N THR A 386 2.67 -13.32 -15.79
CA THR A 386 1.99 -14.13 -16.83
C THR A 386 2.59 -15.53 -16.92
N VAL A 387 3.91 -15.64 -17.00
CA VAL A 387 4.58 -16.94 -17.22
C VAL A 387 4.68 -17.73 -15.93
N TYR A 388 5.30 -17.17 -14.89
CA TYR A 388 5.53 -17.87 -13.63
C TYR A 388 4.22 -18.23 -12.92
N TYR A 389 3.35 -17.24 -12.67
CA TYR A 389 2.07 -17.51 -12.02
C TYR A 389 1.07 -18.20 -12.94
N GLY A 390 1.16 -18.03 -14.26
CA GLY A 390 0.38 -18.78 -15.23
C GLY A 390 0.70 -20.26 -15.21
N ILE A 391 1.97 -20.64 -15.15
CA ILE A 391 2.40 -22.04 -14.99
C ILE A 391 1.91 -22.60 -13.64
N ALA A 392 2.05 -21.86 -12.54
CA ALA A 392 1.56 -22.26 -11.25
C ALA A 392 0.04 -22.49 -11.26
N PHE A 393 -0.72 -21.64 -11.93
CA PHE A 393 -2.17 -21.81 -12.12
C PHE A 393 -2.51 -23.07 -12.90
N ILE A 394 -1.79 -23.37 -13.98
CA ILE A 394 -1.99 -24.57 -14.78
C ILE A 394 -1.74 -25.83 -13.93
N LEU A 395 -0.68 -25.86 -13.13
CA LEU A 395 -0.36 -26.96 -12.24
C LEU A 395 -1.45 -27.15 -11.18
N TYR A 396 -2.00 -26.08 -10.66
CA TYR A 396 -3.14 -26.12 -9.73
C TYR A 396 -4.40 -26.63 -10.42
N ALA A 397 -4.76 -26.11 -11.59
CA ALA A 397 -5.96 -26.51 -12.33
C ALA A 397 -5.91 -27.97 -12.80
N ALA A 398 -4.71 -28.46 -13.10
CA ALA A 398 -4.47 -29.86 -13.45
C ALA A 398 -4.38 -30.81 -12.23
N HIS A 399 -4.58 -30.30 -11.02
CA HIS A 399 -4.45 -31.05 -9.75
C HIS A 399 -3.05 -31.67 -9.52
N ILE A 400 -2.03 -31.15 -10.15
CA ILE A 400 -0.62 -31.56 -9.96
C ILE A 400 -0.05 -30.95 -8.69
N TRP A 401 -0.43 -29.68 -8.40
CA TRP A 401 -0.04 -28.97 -7.21
C TRP A 401 -1.23 -28.75 -6.28
N THR A 402 -1.08 -29.12 -5.00
CA THR A 402 -2.06 -28.87 -3.95
C THR A 402 -1.59 -27.72 -3.06
N PRO A 403 -2.39 -26.65 -2.89
CA PRO A 403 -1.99 -25.50 -2.06
C PRO A 403 -1.80 -25.88 -0.59
N THR A 404 -0.71 -25.36 -0.02
CA THR A 404 -0.45 -25.34 1.42
C THR A 404 0.04 -23.95 1.78
N LEU A 405 -0.07 -23.53 3.04
CA LEU A 405 0.43 -22.22 3.45
C LEU A 405 1.93 -22.07 3.11
N THR A 406 2.73 -23.08 3.42
CA THR A 406 4.17 -23.09 3.09
C THR A 406 4.42 -23.03 1.59
N GLY A 407 3.67 -23.82 0.79
CA GLY A 407 3.80 -23.82 -0.67
C GLY A 407 3.43 -22.47 -1.30
N ILE A 408 2.37 -21.83 -0.83
CA ILE A 408 1.94 -20.50 -1.27
C ILE A 408 3.00 -19.46 -0.92
N ALA A 409 3.52 -19.49 0.31
CA ALA A 409 4.57 -18.57 0.76
C ALA A 409 5.85 -18.72 -0.06
N LEU A 410 6.27 -19.95 -0.33
CA LEU A 410 7.45 -20.24 -1.18
C LEU A 410 7.23 -19.78 -2.62
N MET A 411 6.05 -20.04 -3.19
CA MET A 411 5.71 -19.57 -4.53
C MET A 411 5.78 -18.04 -4.63
N PHE A 412 5.20 -17.34 -3.67
CA PHE A 412 5.26 -15.88 -3.61
C PHE A 412 6.69 -15.38 -3.39
N GLY A 413 7.44 -15.98 -2.47
CA GLY A 413 8.82 -15.63 -2.19
C GLY A 413 9.74 -15.77 -3.42
N ILE A 414 9.63 -16.89 -4.13
CA ILE A 414 10.40 -17.15 -5.37
C ILE A 414 9.99 -16.17 -6.47
N GLY A 415 8.68 -15.91 -6.63
CA GLY A 415 8.19 -14.98 -7.64
C GLY A 415 8.54 -13.51 -7.37
N ASN A 416 8.89 -13.19 -6.14
CA ASN A 416 9.20 -11.83 -5.72
C ASN A 416 10.72 -11.57 -5.59
N GLY A 417 11.54 -12.59 -5.61
CA GLY A 417 13.01 -12.54 -5.58
C GLY A 417 13.64 -12.81 -6.92
#